data_7d9973a66753c8094842ac0804243d12
#
_entry.id   7d9973a66753c8094842ac0804243d12
#
_cell.length_a   1.000
_cell.length_b   1.000
_cell.length_c   1.000
_cell.angle_alpha   90.00
_cell.angle_beta   90.00
_cell.angle_gamma   90.00
#
_symmetry.space_group_name_H-M   'P 1'
#
loop_
_entity.id
_entity.type
_entity.pdbx_description
1 polymer ?
#
loop_
_entity_poly.entity_id
_entity_poly.type
_entity_poly.pdbx_seq_one_letter_code
_entity_poly.pdbx_strand_id
1 'polypeptide(L)'
;MRALIVAHELAVWLFADRVGTLALVEGRLNFCYASGWLSQPNALALSASLPLQAAPFDDRQTRPFFAGLLPEGQMRRLLAQQFQVSGQNDFALLDQIGGECAGAVTFLDPAQVLAASAKEDDVQWLSDGEVVAILDELPRRPMLAGRDGLRLSLAGAQDKLPVVFDGERLGLQRNGTPSSHILKPAIQSVEDSVINEGFCLALGVVFWPLSMTRSRRRSIRH
;
A
#
# COMPACT_ATOMS: atom_id res chain seq x y z
N MET A 1 -13.37 -19.54 29.88
CA MET A 1 -12.96 -18.95 28.63
C MET A 1 -13.57 -17.55 28.56
N ARG A 2 -12.80 -16.48 28.80
CA ARG A 2 -13.30 -15.10 28.65
C ARG A 2 -13.43 -14.86 27.13
N ALA A 3 -14.64 -14.54 26.69
CA ALA A 3 -14.81 -14.04 25.32
C ALA A 3 -13.93 -12.79 25.16
N LEU A 4 -12.96 -12.84 24.28
CA LEU A 4 -12.16 -11.69 23.87
C LEU A 4 -13.14 -10.72 23.19
N ILE A 5 -13.32 -9.54 23.79
CA ILE A 5 -14.10 -8.48 23.16
C ILE A 5 -13.24 -7.98 22.00
N VAL A 6 -13.54 -8.43 20.80
CA VAL A 6 -12.97 -7.87 19.56
C VAL A 6 -13.64 -6.53 19.37
N ALA A 7 -12.90 -5.44 19.57
CA ALA A 7 -13.48 -4.10 19.45
C ALA A 7 -13.62 -3.65 17.99
N HIS A 8 -12.65 -4.02 17.12
CA HIS A 8 -12.62 -3.64 15.71
C HIS A 8 -11.90 -4.70 14.88
N GLU A 9 -12.38 -4.93 13.66
CA GLU A 9 -11.80 -5.86 12.70
C GLU A 9 -11.70 -5.22 11.30
N LEU A 10 -10.66 -5.59 10.56
CA LEU A 10 -10.49 -5.25 9.15
C LEU A 10 -10.29 -6.54 8.35
N ALA A 11 -11.04 -6.68 7.27
CA ALA A 11 -10.79 -7.72 6.29
C ALA A 11 -9.50 -7.38 5.52
N VAL A 12 -8.57 -8.32 5.48
CA VAL A 12 -7.29 -8.19 4.76
C VAL A 12 -7.41 -8.88 3.42
N TRP A 13 -7.13 -8.13 2.36
CA TRP A 13 -7.18 -8.59 0.98
C TRP A 13 -5.78 -8.54 0.37
N LEU A 14 -5.47 -9.50 -0.47
CA LEU A 14 -4.28 -9.54 -1.31
C LEU A 14 -4.75 -9.60 -2.76
N PHE A 15 -4.54 -8.50 -3.51
CA PHE A 15 -5.21 -8.27 -4.80
C PHE A 15 -6.75 -8.37 -4.64
N ALA A 16 -7.38 -9.33 -5.28
CA ALA A 16 -8.83 -9.53 -5.22
C ALA A 16 -9.28 -10.62 -4.21
N ASP A 17 -8.35 -11.27 -3.52
CA ASP A 17 -8.61 -12.38 -2.61
C ASP A 17 -8.60 -11.96 -1.15
N ARG A 18 -9.64 -12.32 -0.41
CA ARG A 18 -9.65 -12.14 1.05
C ARG A 18 -8.74 -13.17 1.69
N VAL A 19 -7.62 -12.70 2.25
CA VAL A 19 -6.59 -13.59 2.82
C VAL A 19 -6.70 -13.77 4.33
N GLY A 20 -7.36 -12.83 5.04
CA GLY A 20 -7.44 -12.92 6.49
C GLY A 20 -8.21 -11.79 7.14
N THR A 21 -8.02 -11.69 8.45
CA THR A 21 -8.61 -10.64 9.30
C THR A 21 -7.54 -10.08 10.23
N LEU A 22 -7.44 -8.76 10.26
CA LEU A 22 -6.67 -8.00 11.23
C LEU A 22 -7.62 -7.50 12.32
N ALA A 23 -7.37 -7.87 13.57
CA ALA A 23 -8.21 -7.48 14.70
C ALA A 23 -7.42 -6.65 15.72
N LEU A 24 -8.10 -5.69 16.35
CA LEU A 24 -7.60 -4.98 17.52
C LEU A 24 -8.24 -5.55 18.78
N VAL A 25 -7.47 -6.27 19.57
CA VAL A 25 -7.92 -6.94 20.79
C VAL A 25 -7.17 -6.37 21.99
N GLU A 26 -7.84 -5.69 22.89
CA GLU A 26 -7.23 -5.06 24.08
C GLU A 26 -6.01 -4.18 23.73
N GLY A 27 -6.10 -3.40 22.62
CA GLY A 27 -5.03 -2.51 22.13
C GLY A 27 -3.88 -3.22 21.43
N ARG A 28 -3.99 -4.53 21.17
CA ARG A 28 -2.99 -5.34 20.48
C ARG A 28 -3.49 -5.79 19.12
N LEU A 29 -2.63 -5.75 18.12
CA LEU A 29 -2.93 -6.26 16.79
C LEU A 29 -2.81 -7.77 16.75
N ASN A 30 -3.80 -8.41 16.18
CA ASN A 30 -3.82 -9.84 15.92
C ASN A 30 -4.19 -10.07 14.46
N PHE A 31 -3.47 -10.93 13.77
CA PHE A 31 -3.79 -11.32 12.40
C PHE A 31 -4.07 -12.82 12.33
N CYS A 32 -5.09 -13.19 11.57
CA CYS A 32 -5.41 -14.59 11.30
C CYS A 32 -5.71 -14.77 9.81
N TYR A 33 -5.10 -15.76 9.19
CA TYR A 33 -5.47 -16.14 7.82
C TYR A 33 -6.86 -16.74 7.78
N ALA A 34 -7.60 -16.44 6.72
CA ALA A 34 -8.88 -17.07 6.45
C ALA A 34 -8.68 -18.55 6.08
N SER A 35 -9.52 -19.44 6.60
CA SER A 35 -9.45 -20.88 6.30
C SER A 35 -9.61 -21.16 4.80
N GLY A 36 -10.47 -20.40 4.11
CA GLY A 36 -10.63 -20.47 2.66
C GLY A 36 -9.36 -20.13 1.89
N TRP A 37 -8.57 -19.15 2.38
CA TRP A 37 -7.27 -18.82 1.78
C TRP A 37 -6.26 -19.93 2.01
N LEU A 38 -6.15 -20.42 3.25
CA LEU A 38 -5.22 -21.51 3.58
C LEU A 38 -5.47 -22.81 2.82
N SER A 39 -6.71 -23.02 2.36
CA SER A 39 -7.09 -24.20 1.57
C SER A 39 -6.76 -24.08 0.07
N GLN A 40 -6.35 -22.90 -0.39
CA GLN A 40 -6.02 -22.69 -1.81
C GLN A 40 -4.65 -23.28 -2.15
N PRO A 41 -4.53 -24.00 -3.28
CA PRO A 41 -3.26 -24.63 -3.68
C PRO A 41 -2.11 -23.62 -3.92
N ASN A 42 -2.48 -22.39 -4.28
CA ASN A 42 -1.53 -21.31 -4.59
C ASN A 42 -1.57 -20.19 -3.55
N ALA A 43 -2.02 -20.47 -2.32
CA ALA A 43 -1.99 -19.50 -1.25
C ALA A 43 -0.58 -18.94 -1.04
N LEU A 44 -0.48 -17.63 -0.94
CA LEU A 44 0.77 -16.93 -0.66
C LEU A 44 0.74 -16.36 0.75
N ALA A 45 1.86 -16.45 1.45
CA ALA A 45 2.04 -15.73 2.71
C ALA A 45 2.15 -14.22 2.44
N LEU A 46 1.56 -13.39 3.30
CA LEU A 46 1.69 -11.93 3.21
C LEU A 46 3.14 -11.48 3.38
N SER A 47 3.90 -12.21 4.17
CA SER A 47 5.31 -11.93 4.47
C SER A 47 6.01 -13.20 4.95
N ALA A 48 7.33 -13.22 4.84
CA ALA A 48 8.15 -14.25 5.47
C ALA A 48 7.99 -14.27 7.01
N SER A 49 7.66 -13.12 7.62
CA SER A 49 7.36 -13.03 9.06
C SER A 49 5.95 -13.46 9.44
N LEU A 50 5.07 -13.64 8.46
CA LEU A 50 3.69 -14.10 8.62
C LEU A 50 3.44 -15.31 7.71
N PRO A 51 4.10 -16.45 7.94
CA PRO A 51 3.94 -17.67 7.13
C PRO A 51 2.50 -18.19 7.20
N LEU A 52 2.10 -19.01 6.21
CA LEU A 52 0.76 -19.60 6.20
C LEU A 52 0.59 -20.54 7.40
N GLN A 53 -0.35 -20.20 8.29
CA GLN A 53 -0.73 -21.02 9.44
C GLN A 53 -2.18 -20.70 9.87
N ALA A 54 -2.82 -21.70 10.52
CA ALA A 54 -4.18 -21.52 11.02
C ALA A 54 -4.23 -20.79 12.39
N ALA A 55 -3.14 -20.87 13.18
CA ALA A 55 -3.05 -20.16 14.45
C ALA A 55 -2.93 -18.64 14.23
N PRO A 56 -3.63 -17.81 15.04
CA PRO A 56 -3.48 -16.37 14.99
C PRO A 56 -2.05 -15.94 15.33
N PHE A 57 -1.60 -14.85 14.69
CA PHE A 57 -0.36 -14.16 15.03
C PHE A 57 -0.65 -13.12 16.12
N ASP A 58 0.23 -13.03 17.10
CA ASP A 58 0.17 -12.05 18.17
C ASP A 58 0.63 -10.65 17.70
N ASP A 59 0.53 -9.64 18.57
CA ASP A 59 0.92 -8.26 18.29
C ASP A 59 2.39 -8.12 17.89
N ARG A 60 3.27 -8.90 18.50
CA ARG A 60 4.71 -8.84 18.24
C ARG A 60 5.05 -9.31 16.83
N GLN A 61 4.32 -10.27 16.31
CA GLN A 61 4.48 -10.81 14.95
C GLN A 61 3.73 -9.96 13.93
N THR A 62 2.54 -9.48 14.30
CA THR A 62 1.59 -8.78 13.41
C THR A 62 2.01 -7.33 13.16
N ARG A 63 2.29 -6.57 14.23
CA ARG A 63 2.51 -5.12 14.17
C ARG A 63 3.65 -4.70 13.22
N PRO A 64 4.83 -5.34 13.22
CA PRO A 64 5.92 -4.89 12.35
C PRO A 64 5.57 -4.90 10.87
N PHE A 65 4.81 -5.91 10.41
CA PHE A 65 4.38 -5.98 9.03
C PHE A 65 3.32 -4.91 8.70
N PHE A 66 2.24 -4.86 9.47
CA PHE A 66 1.12 -3.98 9.17
C PHE A 66 1.44 -2.50 9.40
N ALA A 67 2.20 -2.17 10.44
CA ALA A 67 2.68 -0.81 10.66
C ALA A 67 3.65 -0.36 9.56
N GLY A 68 4.44 -1.26 9.00
CA GLY A 68 5.37 -0.99 7.89
C GLY A 68 4.67 -0.67 6.57
N LEU A 69 3.37 -0.91 6.43
CA LEU A 69 2.57 -0.50 5.28
C LEU A 69 2.11 0.96 5.38
N LEU A 70 2.20 1.55 6.57
CA LEU A 70 1.79 2.93 6.82
C LEU A 70 2.90 3.92 6.45
N PRO A 71 2.55 5.15 6.07
CA PRO A 71 3.51 6.22 5.94
C PRO A 71 4.26 6.51 7.25
N GLU A 72 5.44 7.08 7.12
CA GLU A 72 6.32 7.40 8.26
C GLU A 72 6.50 8.91 8.44
N GLY A 73 7.11 9.30 9.55
CA GLY A 73 7.58 10.66 9.81
C GLY A 73 6.49 11.72 9.77
N GLN A 74 6.71 12.76 8.98
CA GLN A 74 5.79 13.89 8.85
C GLN A 74 4.49 13.48 8.16
N MET A 75 4.58 12.63 7.14
CA MET A 75 3.45 12.11 6.39
C MET A 75 2.42 11.47 7.31
N ARG A 76 2.88 10.60 8.20
CA ARG A 76 2.03 9.92 9.18
C ARG A 76 1.35 10.91 10.12
N ARG A 77 2.06 11.97 10.57
CA ARG A 77 1.47 13.00 11.42
C ARG A 77 0.37 13.79 10.72
N LEU A 78 0.58 14.17 9.45
CA LEU A 78 -0.41 14.90 8.67
C LEU A 78 -1.68 14.08 8.43
N LEU A 79 -1.54 12.78 8.10
CA LEU A 79 -2.68 11.89 7.94
C LEU A 79 -3.43 11.69 9.27
N ALA A 80 -2.69 11.48 10.37
CA ALA A 80 -3.29 11.36 11.69
C ALA A 80 -4.12 12.60 12.07
N GLN A 81 -3.62 13.80 11.77
CA GLN A 81 -4.34 15.06 11.97
C GLN A 81 -5.57 15.17 11.05
N GLN A 82 -5.43 14.83 9.78
CA GLN A 82 -6.52 14.90 8.81
C GLN A 82 -7.68 13.97 9.18
N PHE A 83 -7.38 12.75 9.60
CA PHE A 83 -8.40 11.77 10.00
C PHE A 83 -8.76 11.84 11.49
N GLN A 84 -8.19 12.78 12.24
CA GLN A 84 -8.43 12.97 13.68
C GLN A 84 -8.19 11.70 14.51
N VAL A 85 -7.16 10.93 14.14
CA VAL A 85 -6.72 9.73 14.84
C VAL A 85 -5.33 9.93 15.45
N SER A 86 -4.98 9.10 16.43
CA SER A 86 -3.61 9.13 16.98
C SER A 86 -2.61 8.58 15.96
N GLY A 87 -1.52 9.30 15.74
CA GLY A 87 -0.40 8.82 14.93
C GLY A 87 0.30 7.56 15.49
N GLN A 88 0.04 7.20 16.75
CA GLN A 88 0.53 5.97 17.37
C GLN A 88 -0.45 4.79 17.21
N ASN A 89 -1.65 5.04 16.72
CA ASN A 89 -2.66 4.01 16.53
C ASN A 89 -2.61 3.46 15.11
N ASP A 90 -1.79 2.41 14.90
CA ASP A 90 -1.63 1.75 13.60
C ASP A 90 -2.96 1.26 13.05
N PHE A 91 -3.80 0.65 13.91
CA PHE A 91 -5.09 0.11 13.48
C PHE A 91 -6.01 1.20 12.95
N ALA A 92 -6.15 2.30 13.67
CA ALA A 92 -7.01 3.41 13.24
C ALA A 92 -6.52 4.05 11.93
N LEU A 93 -5.20 4.13 11.72
CA LEU A 93 -4.65 4.61 10.45
C LEU A 93 -4.94 3.61 9.32
N LEU A 94 -4.76 2.32 9.54
CA LEU A 94 -5.10 1.27 8.55
C LEU A 94 -6.60 1.28 8.21
N ASP A 95 -7.46 1.52 9.19
CA ASP A 95 -8.90 1.66 8.99
C ASP A 95 -9.24 2.84 8.05
N GLN A 96 -8.57 3.97 8.23
CA GLN A 96 -8.83 5.17 7.44
C GLN A 96 -8.23 5.13 6.03
N ILE A 97 -7.01 4.57 5.88
CA ILE A 97 -6.28 4.59 4.59
C ILE A 97 -6.06 3.21 4.00
N GLY A 98 -6.51 2.15 4.66
CA GLY A 98 -6.18 0.77 4.32
C GLY A 98 -6.74 0.29 2.99
N GLY A 99 -7.77 0.94 2.46
CA GLY A 99 -8.21 0.74 1.08
C GLY A 99 -7.16 1.13 0.05
N GLU A 100 -6.12 1.83 0.49
CA GLU A 100 -5.09 2.50 -0.32
C GLU A 100 -3.68 2.23 0.20
N CYS A 101 -3.43 1.14 0.93
CA CYS A 101 -2.11 0.82 1.46
C CYS A 101 -1.09 0.45 0.39
N ALA A 102 0.18 0.54 0.78
CA ALA A 102 1.30 0.17 -0.08
C ALA A 102 1.24 -1.30 -0.52
N GLY A 103 1.56 -1.54 -1.77
CA GLY A 103 1.62 -2.89 -2.34
C GLY A 103 0.24 -3.41 -2.74
N ALA A 104 0.09 -4.74 -2.69
CA ALA A 104 -1.13 -5.44 -3.12
C ALA A 104 -2.13 -5.71 -1.99
N VAL A 105 -1.81 -5.25 -0.76
CA VAL A 105 -2.63 -5.47 0.43
C VAL A 105 -3.64 -4.34 0.57
N THR A 106 -4.90 -4.70 0.80
CA THR A 106 -6.00 -3.75 1.03
C THR A 106 -6.73 -4.14 2.31
N PHE A 107 -7.15 -3.14 3.08
CA PHE A 107 -7.94 -3.30 4.30
C PHE A 107 -9.33 -2.72 4.09
N LEU A 108 -10.35 -3.47 4.39
CA LEU A 108 -11.74 -3.05 4.27
C LEU A 108 -12.51 -3.42 5.54
N ASP A 109 -13.58 -2.70 5.81
CA ASP A 109 -14.58 -3.16 6.77
C ASP A 109 -15.02 -4.59 6.39
N PRO A 110 -15.15 -5.51 7.37
CA PRO A 110 -15.55 -6.89 7.08
C PRO A 110 -16.85 -7.05 6.29
N ALA A 111 -17.75 -6.06 6.38
CA ALA A 111 -19.01 -6.02 5.62
C ALA A 111 -18.83 -5.54 4.19
N GLN A 112 -17.69 -4.93 3.87
CA GLN A 112 -17.38 -4.48 2.52
C GLN A 112 -16.75 -5.63 1.72
N VAL A 113 -17.20 -5.77 0.49
CA VAL A 113 -16.57 -6.64 -0.51
C VAL A 113 -15.79 -5.73 -1.45
N LEU A 114 -14.55 -6.09 -1.74
CA LEU A 114 -13.84 -5.44 -2.85
C LEU A 114 -14.76 -5.49 -4.07
N ALA A 115 -15.14 -4.31 -4.56
CA ALA A 115 -15.88 -4.25 -5.81
C ALA A 115 -15.06 -5.00 -6.87
N ALA A 116 -15.60 -6.11 -7.34
CA ALA A 116 -15.00 -6.86 -8.43
C ALA A 116 -14.94 -5.93 -9.64
N SER A 117 -13.75 -5.78 -10.17
CA SER A 117 -13.40 -5.01 -11.36
C SER A 117 -12.94 -3.57 -11.09
N ALA A 118 -11.64 -3.38 -11.02
CA ALA A 118 -11.08 -2.29 -11.79
C ALA A 118 -11.66 -2.43 -13.21
N LYS A 119 -12.50 -1.51 -13.65
CA LYS A 119 -12.77 -1.37 -15.09
C LYS A 119 -11.38 -1.14 -15.67
N GLU A 120 -11.00 -2.00 -16.63
CA GLU A 120 -9.80 -1.74 -17.43
C GLU A 120 -9.88 -0.27 -17.83
N ASP A 121 -8.83 0.50 -17.50
CA ASP A 121 -8.63 1.89 -17.91
C ASP A 121 -9.39 3.01 -17.16
N ASP A 122 -9.69 2.87 -15.88
CA ASP A 122 -10.16 4.05 -15.11
C ASP A 122 -8.96 4.93 -14.70
N VAL A 123 -8.45 5.66 -15.67
CA VAL A 123 -7.31 6.57 -15.53
C VAL A 123 -7.76 8.01 -15.82
N GLN A 124 -7.55 8.88 -14.85
CA GLN A 124 -7.68 10.32 -15.09
C GLN A 124 -6.37 10.85 -15.70
N TRP A 125 -6.35 11.04 -17.01
CA TRP A 125 -5.21 11.64 -17.70
C TRP A 125 -5.03 13.09 -17.31
N LEU A 126 -3.77 13.51 -17.13
CA LEU A 126 -3.39 14.82 -16.64
C LEU A 126 -2.68 15.61 -17.74
N SER A 127 -2.89 16.92 -17.76
CA SER A 127 -2.02 17.86 -18.45
C SER A 127 -0.74 18.11 -17.64
N ASP A 128 0.31 18.61 -18.26
CA ASP A 128 1.57 18.96 -17.59
C ASP A 128 1.35 19.93 -16.43
N GLY A 129 0.46 20.91 -16.60
CA GLY A 129 0.11 21.87 -15.56
C GLY A 129 -0.56 21.22 -14.34
N GLU A 130 -1.43 20.22 -14.56
CA GLU A 130 -2.05 19.46 -13.48
C GLU A 130 -1.04 18.58 -12.76
N VAL A 131 -0.09 17.97 -13.46
CA VAL A 131 1.00 17.20 -12.86
C VAL A 131 1.82 18.08 -11.93
N VAL A 132 2.23 19.27 -12.39
CA VAL A 132 3.00 20.23 -11.57
C VAL A 132 2.18 20.65 -10.35
N ALA A 133 0.91 21.05 -10.53
CA ALA A 133 0.06 21.45 -9.42
C ALA A 133 -0.12 20.36 -8.37
N ILE A 134 -0.25 19.10 -8.79
CA ILE A 134 -0.34 17.96 -7.88
C ILE A 134 0.97 17.75 -7.13
N LEU A 135 2.12 17.79 -7.80
CA LEU A 135 3.42 17.63 -7.17
C LEU A 135 3.71 18.74 -6.15
N ASP A 136 3.29 19.96 -6.41
CA ASP A 136 3.41 21.10 -5.49
C ASP A 136 2.47 20.99 -4.27
N GLU A 137 1.32 20.30 -4.43
CA GLU A 137 0.37 20.06 -3.36
C GLU A 137 0.81 18.92 -2.42
N LEU A 138 1.54 17.91 -2.91
CA LEU A 138 1.91 16.70 -2.16
C LEU A 138 2.53 16.98 -0.78
N PRO A 139 3.47 17.93 -0.59
CA PRO A 139 4.06 18.19 0.74
C PRO A 139 3.04 18.71 1.77
N ARG A 140 1.94 19.33 1.30
CA ARG A 140 0.88 19.90 2.16
C ARG A 140 -0.29 18.97 2.33
N ARG A 141 -0.54 18.14 1.34
CA ARG A 141 -1.64 17.19 1.29
C ARG A 141 -1.12 15.82 0.86
N PRO A 142 -0.52 15.11 1.79
CA PRO A 142 0.09 13.81 1.50
C PRO A 142 -0.92 12.85 0.88
N MET A 143 -0.47 12.06 -0.09
CA MET A 143 -1.28 11.02 -0.73
C MET A 143 -2.56 11.56 -1.39
N LEU A 144 -2.70 12.89 -1.59
CA LEU A 144 -3.93 13.54 -2.04
C LEU A 144 -5.17 13.08 -1.24
N ALA A 145 -4.97 12.76 0.04
CA ALA A 145 -5.98 12.19 0.90
C ALA A 145 -7.29 13.00 0.85
N GLY A 146 -8.42 12.32 0.68
CA GLY A 146 -9.75 12.92 0.54
C GLY A 146 -10.10 13.35 -0.90
N ARG A 147 -9.33 13.00 -1.93
CA ARG A 147 -9.83 13.02 -3.31
C ARG A 147 -10.53 11.70 -3.62
N ASP A 148 -11.80 11.76 -3.98
CA ASP A 148 -12.61 10.58 -4.26
C ASP A 148 -12.00 9.70 -5.36
N GLY A 149 -11.88 8.41 -5.07
CA GLY A 149 -11.44 7.38 -6.01
C GLY A 149 -9.93 7.33 -6.29
N LEU A 150 -9.12 8.17 -5.61
CA LEU A 150 -7.66 8.12 -5.72
C LEU A 150 -7.07 7.22 -4.64
N ARG A 151 -6.33 6.20 -5.07
CA ARG A 151 -5.57 5.29 -4.18
C ARG A 151 -4.09 5.60 -4.32
N LEU A 152 -3.51 6.31 -3.35
CA LEU A 152 -2.17 6.87 -3.44
C LEU A 152 -1.27 6.45 -2.26
N SER A 153 -1.44 5.24 -1.75
CA SER A 153 -0.68 4.79 -0.60
C SER A 153 0.65 4.16 -1.02
N LEU A 154 1.73 4.79 -0.61
CA LEU A 154 3.06 4.20 -0.67
C LEU A 154 3.76 4.42 0.67
N ALA A 155 4.27 3.34 1.28
CA ALA A 155 5.03 3.40 2.51
C ALA A 155 6.30 4.26 2.37
N GLY A 156 6.79 4.81 3.48
CA GLY A 156 8.03 5.57 3.56
C GLY A 156 7.82 7.06 3.82
N ALA A 157 8.93 7.79 3.97
CA ALA A 157 8.96 9.17 4.43
C ALA A 157 9.00 10.23 3.29
N GLN A 158 9.33 9.82 2.07
CA GLN A 158 9.42 10.73 0.92
C GLN A 158 8.07 10.84 0.22
N ASP A 159 7.71 12.07 -0.19
CA ASP A 159 6.57 12.33 -1.04
C ASP A 159 6.71 11.58 -2.36
N LYS A 160 5.63 10.94 -2.78
CA LYS A 160 5.60 10.16 -4.02
C LYS A 160 4.17 10.06 -4.55
N LEU A 161 4.05 10.00 -5.86
CA LEU A 161 2.78 9.91 -6.56
C LEU A 161 2.80 8.70 -7.48
N PRO A 162 2.00 7.65 -7.20
CA PRO A 162 1.81 6.56 -8.15
C PRO A 162 0.99 7.08 -9.33
N VAL A 163 1.41 6.73 -10.54
CA VAL A 163 0.78 7.18 -11.79
C VAL A 163 0.73 6.05 -12.82
N VAL A 164 -0.14 6.19 -13.77
CA VAL A 164 -0.13 5.44 -15.02
C VAL A 164 0.60 6.28 -16.07
N PHE A 165 1.52 5.68 -16.81
CA PHE A 165 2.23 6.31 -17.92
C PHE A 165 2.06 5.44 -19.16
N ASP A 166 1.52 6.01 -20.25
CA ASP A 166 1.25 5.30 -21.51
C ASP A 166 2.38 5.47 -22.55
N GLY A 167 3.47 6.15 -22.18
CA GLY A 167 4.60 6.50 -23.06
C GLY A 167 4.58 7.97 -23.48
N GLU A 168 3.48 8.68 -23.30
CA GLU A 168 3.33 10.08 -23.67
C GLU A 168 2.70 10.90 -22.54
N ARG A 169 1.66 10.38 -21.87
CA ARG A 169 0.86 11.09 -20.87
C ARG A 169 0.96 10.41 -19.51
N LEU A 170 0.80 11.22 -18.47
CA LEU A 170 0.66 10.77 -17.09
C LEU A 170 -0.80 10.82 -16.66
N GLY A 171 -1.22 9.85 -15.85
CA GLY A 171 -2.57 9.81 -15.33
C GLY A 171 -2.63 9.27 -13.91
N LEU A 172 -3.69 9.66 -13.18
CA LEU A 172 -3.99 9.12 -11.86
C LEU A 172 -4.89 7.90 -12.02
N GLN A 173 -4.48 6.81 -11.38
CA GLN A 173 -5.31 5.62 -11.33
C GLN A 173 -6.54 5.84 -10.47
N ARG A 174 -7.68 5.28 -10.87
CA ARG A 174 -8.94 5.28 -10.12
C ARG A 174 -9.46 3.87 -9.92
N ASN A 175 -10.32 3.70 -8.93
CA ASN A 175 -11.10 2.47 -8.69
C ASN A 175 -10.27 1.16 -8.70
N GLY A 176 -9.03 1.21 -8.21
CA GLY A 176 -8.16 0.05 -8.11
C GLY A 176 -7.35 -0.28 -9.37
N THR A 177 -7.36 0.59 -10.39
CA THR A 177 -6.46 0.47 -11.54
C THR A 177 -5.00 0.48 -11.07
N PRO A 178 -4.14 -0.46 -11.48
CA PRO A 178 -2.75 -0.48 -11.06
C PRO A 178 -1.96 0.72 -11.61
N SER A 179 -1.06 1.28 -10.81
CA SER A 179 -0.06 2.24 -11.30
C SER A 179 1.06 1.52 -12.04
N SER A 180 1.64 2.18 -13.03
CA SER A 180 2.81 1.67 -13.76
C SER A 180 4.12 2.34 -13.33
N HIS A 181 4.04 3.55 -12.78
CA HIS A 181 5.19 4.37 -12.40
C HIS A 181 4.95 5.08 -11.07
N ILE A 182 6.04 5.56 -10.47
CA ILE A 182 6.03 6.38 -9.26
C ILE A 182 6.81 7.64 -9.56
N LEU A 183 6.16 8.80 -9.44
CA LEU A 183 6.82 10.09 -9.47
C LEU A 183 7.29 10.45 -8.06
N LYS A 184 8.52 10.93 -7.93
CA LYS A 184 9.09 11.43 -6.68
C LYS A 184 9.56 12.86 -6.89
N PRO A 185 8.98 13.85 -6.22
CA PRO A 185 9.50 15.20 -6.23
C PRO A 185 10.85 15.26 -5.52
N ALA A 186 11.63 16.31 -5.82
CA ALA A 186 12.88 16.57 -5.13
C ALA A 186 12.63 16.76 -3.62
N ILE A 187 13.52 16.23 -2.79
CA ILE A 187 13.51 16.47 -1.35
C ILE A 187 14.10 17.86 -1.11
N GLN A 188 13.29 18.83 -0.70
CA GLN A 188 13.70 20.23 -0.56
C GLN A 188 14.89 20.45 0.39
N SER A 189 15.03 19.58 1.40
CA SER A 189 16.13 19.64 2.38
C SER A 189 17.40 18.92 1.94
N VAL A 190 17.42 18.29 0.76
CA VAL A 190 18.55 17.51 0.24
C VAL A 190 18.87 17.97 -1.17
N GLU A 191 20.05 18.57 -1.34
CA GLU A 191 20.55 18.99 -2.63
C GLU A 191 20.71 17.78 -3.57
N ASP A 192 20.36 17.97 -4.83
CA ASP A 192 20.50 16.98 -5.92
C ASP A 192 19.86 15.60 -5.64
N SER A 193 18.84 15.53 -4.76
CA SER A 193 18.23 14.26 -4.37
C SER A 193 17.72 13.42 -5.55
N VAL A 194 17.16 14.06 -6.58
CA VAL A 194 16.65 13.38 -7.79
C VAL A 194 17.80 12.83 -8.64
N ILE A 195 18.87 13.64 -8.82
CA ILE A 195 20.05 13.26 -9.59
C ILE A 195 20.75 12.09 -8.90
N ASN A 196 20.92 12.18 -7.58
CA ASN A 196 21.55 11.14 -6.79
C ASN A 196 20.75 9.82 -6.83
N GLU A 197 19.42 9.88 -6.71
CA GLU A 197 18.58 8.68 -6.85
C GLU A 197 18.70 8.05 -8.24
N GLY A 198 18.63 8.86 -9.29
CA GLY A 198 18.82 8.41 -10.67
C GLY A 198 20.17 7.73 -10.89
N PHE A 199 21.24 8.34 -10.36
CA PHE A 199 22.58 7.77 -10.40
C PHE A 199 22.68 6.43 -9.67
N CYS A 200 22.15 6.35 -8.46
CA CYS A 200 22.13 5.09 -7.68
C CYS A 200 21.34 4.00 -8.37
N LEU A 201 20.19 4.31 -8.97
CA LEU A 201 19.40 3.36 -9.73
C LEU A 201 20.17 2.86 -10.98
N ALA A 202 20.84 3.75 -11.71
CA ALA A 202 21.67 3.38 -12.84
C ALA A 202 22.84 2.46 -12.43
N LEU A 203 23.52 2.78 -11.32
CA LEU A 203 24.55 1.92 -10.74
C LEU A 203 23.98 0.55 -10.34
N GLY A 204 22.79 0.50 -9.73
CA GLY A 204 22.13 -0.73 -9.36
C GLY A 204 21.90 -1.66 -10.56
N VAL A 205 21.54 -1.12 -11.71
CA VAL A 205 21.38 -1.90 -12.95
C VAL A 205 22.72 -2.49 -13.43
N VAL A 206 23.82 -1.75 -13.28
CA VAL A 206 25.15 -2.17 -13.74
C VAL A 206 25.78 -3.19 -12.79
N PHE A 207 25.66 -2.99 -11.50
CA PHE A 207 26.33 -3.80 -10.47
C PHE A 207 25.47 -4.90 -9.85
N TRP A 208 24.15 -4.90 -10.11
CA TRP A 208 23.28 -5.98 -9.63
C TRP A 208 23.68 -7.28 -10.34
N PRO A 209 24.22 -8.28 -9.64
CA PRO A 209 24.66 -9.50 -10.30
C PRO A 209 23.46 -10.17 -10.96
N LEU A 210 23.64 -10.65 -12.16
CA LEU A 210 22.70 -11.41 -13.00
C LEU A 210 22.10 -12.67 -12.35
N SER A 211 22.32 -12.89 -11.05
CA SER A 211 21.87 -14.04 -10.28
C SER A 211 20.38 -14.06 -9.98
N MET A 212 19.63 -12.97 -10.19
CA MET A 212 18.17 -12.92 -10.02
C MET A 212 17.36 -12.99 -11.31
N THR A 213 17.97 -13.19 -12.46
CA THR A 213 17.28 -13.29 -13.75
C THR A 213 16.79 -14.70 -14.07
N ARG A 214 16.30 -15.46 -13.09
CA ARG A 214 15.55 -16.70 -13.33
C ARG A 214 14.23 -16.74 -12.55
N SER A 215 13.47 -15.66 -12.52
CA SER A 215 12.03 -15.77 -12.37
C SER A 215 11.44 -16.00 -13.76
N ARG A 216 11.02 -17.23 -14.01
CA ARG A 216 10.42 -17.67 -15.26
C ARG A 216 9.26 -16.74 -15.62
N ARG A 217 9.38 -16.01 -16.73
CA ARG A 217 8.21 -15.56 -17.48
C ARG A 217 7.38 -16.79 -17.81
N ARG A 218 6.35 -17.08 -17.04
CA ARG A 218 5.27 -17.93 -17.53
C ARG A 218 4.51 -17.10 -18.56
N SER A 219 4.75 -17.43 -19.82
CA SER A 219 3.93 -17.06 -20.94
C SER A 219 2.49 -17.44 -20.63
N ILE A 220 1.64 -16.44 -20.44
CA ILE A 220 0.19 -16.60 -20.55
C ILE A 220 -0.05 -16.69 -22.07
N ARG A 221 -0.20 -17.89 -22.57
CA ARG A 221 -0.83 -18.12 -23.89
C ARG A 221 -2.31 -18.36 -23.61
N HIS A 222 -3.12 -17.51 -24.21
CA HIS A 222 -4.55 -17.61 -24.55
C HIS A 222 -5.45 -18.53 -23.73
#